data_962ac4e651826aade538104aa95f10dd
#
_entry.id   962ac4e651826aade538104aa95f10dd
#
_cell.length_a   1.000
_cell.length_b   1.000
_cell.length_c   1.000
_cell.angle_alpha   90.00
_cell.angle_beta   90.00
_cell.angle_gamma   90.00
#
_symmetry.space_group_name_H-M   'P 1'
#
loop_
_entity.id
_entity.type
_entity.pdbx_description
1 polymer ?
#
loop_
_entity_poly.entity_id
_entity_poly.type
_entity_poly.pdbx_seq_one_letter_code
_entity_poly.pdbx_strand_id
1 'polypeptide(L)'
;ALLDFGEKMGMHRERLEKQYPRYDEKPFDSDRKMMTTYHRIPKNGGHKGSIAYTKGAPDVIVQHCTHILQDGRSVPMTAGQRKRISEVVELMNSLALRTLAAAQSGNTPGCGEEGMTFLGIVGMRDPARPEAEEAVEIFRRAGVSTVMITGDHVDTAYAIARQLGIAGHRSQCITGEELNHLDDASFARRIRNIRVY
;
A
#
# COMPACT_ATOMS: atom_id res chain seq x y z
N ALA A 1 5.41 0.00 9.64
CA ALA A 1 3.94 -0.17 9.51
C ALA A 1 3.51 -1.64 9.59
N LEU A 2 3.90 -2.56 8.65
CA LEU A 2 3.45 -3.97 8.71
C LEU A 2 3.98 -4.69 9.95
N LEU A 3 5.24 -4.47 10.34
CA LEU A 3 5.81 -5.04 11.56
C LEU A 3 5.08 -4.53 12.80
N ASP A 4 4.84 -3.23 12.89
CA ASP A 4 4.10 -2.61 14.00
C ASP A 4 2.66 -3.14 14.09
N PHE A 5 2.04 -3.38 12.92
CA PHE A 5 0.72 -4.03 12.87
C PHE A 5 0.80 -5.46 13.42
N GLY A 6 1.79 -6.24 13.01
CA GLY A 6 2.02 -7.60 13.54
C GLY A 6 2.21 -7.61 15.05
N GLU A 7 3.06 -6.72 15.58
CA GLU A 7 3.28 -6.59 17.03
C GLU A 7 2.00 -6.23 17.79
N LYS A 8 1.19 -5.29 17.27
CA LYS A 8 -0.12 -4.94 17.85
C LYS A 8 -1.11 -6.11 17.85
N MET A 9 -0.98 -7.04 16.91
CA MET A 9 -1.77 -8.27 16.84
C MET A 9 -1.17 -9.43 17.67
N GLY A 10 -0.11 -9.18 18.45
CA GLY A 10 0.56 -10.19 19.26
C GLY A 10 1.47 -11.15 18.46
N MET A 11 1.77 -10.79 17.22
CA MET A 11 2.66 -11.55 16.34
C MET A 11 4.08 -11.02 16.42
N HIS A 12 4.87 -11.55 17.37
CA HIS A 12 6.24 -11.10 17.59
C HIS A 12 7.18 -11.65 16.53
N ARG A 13 7.88 -10.76 15.84
CA ARG A 13 8.79 -11.08 14.73
C ARG A 13 9.81 -12.14 15.11
N GLU A 14 10.52 -11.98 16.22
CA GLU A 14 11.55 -12.93 16.66
C GLU A 14 11.03 -14.34 16.88
N ARG A 15 9.80 -14.48 17.39
CA ARG A 15 9.13 -15.77 17.57
C ARG A 15 8.78 -16.40 16.24
N LEU A 16 8.25 -15.63 15.31
CA LEU A 16 7.86 -16.09 13.98
C LEU A 16 9.10 -16.50 13.15
N GLU A 17 10.19 -15.73 13.20
CA GLU A 17 11.44 -16.06 12.51
C GLU A 17 12.08 -17.35 13.04
N LYS A 18 11.97 -17.63 14.34
CA LYS A 18 12.41 -18.91 14.91
C LYS A 18 11.51 -20.07 14.48
N GLN A 19 10.20 -19.84 14.41
CA GLN A 19 9.22 -20.88 14.05
C GLN A 19 9.19 -21.16 12.55
N TYR A 20 9.33 -20.11 11.72
CA TYR A 20 9.30 -20.15 10.26
C TYR A 20 10.56 -19.51 9.68
N PRO A 21 11.73 -20.14 9.81
CA PRO A 21 12.97 -19.55 9.33
C PRO A 21 12.93 -19.24 7.85
N ARG A 22 13.25 -17.99 7.51
CA ARG A 22 13.41 -17.57 6.12
C ARG A 22 14.70 -18.17 5.58
N TYR A 23 14.66 -18.75 4.40
CA TYR A 23 15.83 -19.37 3.77
C TYR A 23 16.16 -18.79 2.41
N ASP A 24 15.22 -18.10 1.75
CA ASP A 24 15.42 -17.48 0.45
C ASP A 24 14.45 -16.32 0.23
N GLU A 25 14.72 -15.47 -0.78
CA GLU A 25 13.83 -14.40 -1.22
C GLU A 25 14.01 -14.05 -2.70
N LYS A 26 12.93 -13.59 -3.30
CA LYS A 26 12.95 -12.76 -4.49
C LYS A 26 12.70 -11.32 -4.06
N PRO A 27 13.70 -10.44 -4.12
CA PRO A 27 13.56 -9.05 -3.71
C PRO A 27 12.46 -8.33 -4.48
N PHE A 28 12.05 -7.19 -3.96
CA PHE A 28 11.13 -6.31 -4.68
C PHE A 28 11.75 -5.86 -6.01
N ASP A 29 10.94 -5.92 -7.04
CA ASP A 29 11.28 -5.46 -8.37
C ASP A 29 10.16 -4.56 -8.87
N SER A 30 10.53 -3.39 -9.41
CA SER A 30 9.57 -2.36 -9.85
C SER A 30 8.73 -2.78 -11.05
N ASP A 31 9.27 -3.63 -11.92
CA ASP A 31 8.55 -4.13 -13.09
C ASP A 31 7.55 -5.21 -12.69
N ARG A 32 7.95 -6.08 -11.76
CA ARG A 32 7.07 -7.10 -11.16
C ARG A 32 6.11 -6.55 -10.12
N LYS A 33 6.42 -5.42 -9.49
CA LYS A 33 5.66 -4.76 -8.40
C LYS A 33 5.34 -5.69 -7.21
N MET A 34 6.18 -6.69 -6.97
CA MET A 34 6.02 -7.65 -5.87
C MET A 34 7.35 -8.19 -5.38
N MET A 35 7.34 -8.78 -4.19
CA MET A 35 8.45 -9.53 -3.61
C MET A 35 7.94 -10.80 -2.95
N THR A 36 8.80 -11.82 -2.88
CA THR A 36 8.46 -13.12 -2.29
C THR A 36 9.53 -13.55 -1.30
N THR A 37 9.10 -14.08 -0.17
CA THR A 37 9.98 -14.66 0.85
C THR A 37 9.64 -16.12 1.06
N TYR A 38 10.66 -16.97 1.19
CA TYR A 38 10.52 -18.42 1.33
C TYR A 38 10.88 -18.84 2.75
N HIS A 39 9.98 -19.60 3.38
CA HIS A 39 10.10 -20.00 4.77
C HIS A 39 9.98 -21.52 4.93
N ARG A 40 10.73 -22.06 5.91
CA ARG A 40 10.58 -23.46 6.31
C ARG A 40 9.42 -23.61 7.27
N ILE A 41 8.57 -24.61 7.05
CA ILE A 41 7.50 -24.94 7.99
C ILE A 41 8.04 -25.92 9.03
N PRO A 42 7.72 -25.72 10.34
CA PRO A 42 8.08 -26.70 11.38
C PRO A 42 7.59 -28.09 11.04
N LYS A 43 8.39 -29.08 11.37
CA LYS A 43 8.03 -30.49 11.14
C LYS A 43 6.86 -30.89 12.04
N ASN A 44 5.66 -30.96 11.48
CA ASN A 44 4.58 -31.75 12.07
C ASN A 44 4.51 -33.10 11.32
N GLY A 45 4.89 -34.18 11.97
CA GLY A 45 4.74 -35.54 11.40
C GLY A 45 5.75 -35.94 10.33
N GLY A 46 6.98 -35.39 10.32
CA GLY A 46 8.09 -35.94 9.51
C GLY A 46 8.33 -35.29 8.13
N HIS A 47 7.44 -34.52 7.58
CA HIS A 47 7.63 -33.85 6.28
C HIS A 47 8.21 -32.46 6.44
N LYS A 48 9.30 -32.18 5.69
CA LYS A 48 9.83 -30.81 5.54
C LYS A 48 8.93 -30.08 4.55
N GLY A 49 8.11 -29.14 5.04
CA GLY A 49 7.34 -28.23 4.20
C GLY A 49 8.07 -26.91 3.97
N SER A 50 7.73 -26.23 2.90
CA SER A 50 8.08 -24.84 2.69
C SER A 50 6.83 -24.03 2.32
N ILE A 51 6.84 -22.75 2.64
CA ILE A 51 5.80 -21.81 2.28
C ILE A 51 6.44 -20.55 1.72
N ALA A 52 5.87 -20.01 0.67
CA ALA A 52 6.26 -18.73 0.15
C ALA A 52 5.16 -17.70 0.45
N TYR A 53 5.58 -16.53 0.90
CA TYR A 53 4.71 -15.37 1.08
C TYR A 53 5.11 -14.29 0.09
N THR A 54 4.15 -13.89 -0.73
CA THR A 54 4.32 -12.83 -1.72
C THR A 54 3.50 -11.61 -1.33
N LYS A 55 4.10 -10.44 -1.37
CA LYS A 55 3.41 -9.16 -1.18
C LYS A 55 3.72 -8.22 -2.32
N GLY A 56 2.75 -7.39 -2.69
CA GLY A 56 2.91 -6.47 -3.81
C GLY A 56 1.67 -5.64 -4.11
N ALA A 57 1.67 -5.01 -5.26
CA ALA A 57 0.53 -4.24 -5.76
C ALA A 57 -0.70 -5.15 -5.89
N PRO A 58 -1.87 -4.73 -5.38
CA PRO A 58 -3.06 -5.59 -5.34
C PRO A 58 -3.50 -6.11 -6.70
N ASP A 59 -3.43 -5.27 -7.74
CA ASP A 59 -3.76 -5.60 -9.11
C ASP A 59 -2.88 -6.75 -9.64
N VAL A 60 -1.58 -6.69 -9.37
CA VAL A 60 -0.61 -7.72 -9.75
C VAL A 60 -0.84 -9.00 -8.95
N ILE A 61 -0.89 -8.92 -7.63
CA ILE A 61 -1.03 -10.10 -6.77
C ILE A 61 -2.31 -10.90 -7.12
N VAL A 62 -3.43 -10.21 -7.34
CA VAL A 62 -4.71 -10.87 -7.69
C VAL A 62 -4.62 -11.63 -9.01
N GLN A 63 -3.86 -11.13 -10.01
CA GLN A 63 -3.69 -11.81 -11.29
C GLN A 63 -2.94 -13.14 -11.13
N HIS A 64 -1.95 -13.21 -10.24
CA HIS A 64 -1.16 -14.41 -9.94
C HIS A 64 -1.85 -15.39 -8.97
N CYS A 65 -3.03 -15.04 -8.44
CA CYS A 65 -3.79 -15.91 -7.53
C CYS A 65 -4.85 -16.71 -8.29
N THR A 66 -4.93 -18.01 -8.01
CA THR A 66 -6.02 -18.89 -8.45
C THR A 66 -7.00 -19.24 -7.33
N HIS A 67 -6.57 -19.02 -6.09
CA HIS A 67 -7.31 -19.33 -4.88
C HIS A 67 -7.39 -18.12 -3.95
N ILE A 68 -8.32 -18.18 -3.00
CA ILE A 68 -8.50 -17.21 -1.93
C ILE A 68 -8.63 -17.94 -0.59
N LEU A 69 -8.05 -17.38 0.46
CA LEU A 69 -8.22 -17.90 1.82
C LEU A 69 -9.59 -17.42 2.35
N GLN A 70 -10.47 -18.38 2.62
CA GLN A 70 -11.79 -18.12 3.19
C GLN A 70 -12.03 -19.11 4.34
N ASP A 71 -12.37 -18.60 5.53
CA ASP A 71 -12.64 -19.41 6.74
C ASP A 71 -11.52 -20.44 7.04
N GLY A 72 -10.26 -20.01 6.86
CA GLY A 72 -9.07 -20.82 7.09
C GLY A 72 -8.78 -21.87 6.01
N ARG A 73 -9.54 -21.88 4.90
CA ARG A 73 -9.37 -22.81 3.77
C ARG A 73 -9.03 -22.08 2.49
N SER A 74 -8.15 -22.68 1.70
CA SER A 74 -7.87 -22.21 0.34
C SER A 74 -8.96 -22.76 -0.59
N VAL A 75 -9.73 -21.85 -1.19
CA VAL A 75 -10.81 -22.19 -2.15
C VAL A 75 -10.55 -21.51 -3.50
N PRO A 76 -11.02 -22.07 -4.64
CA PRO A 76 -10.87 -21.44 -5.94
C PRO A 76 -11.45 -20.02 -5.95
N MET A 77 -10.70 -19.06 -6.48
CA MET A 77 -11.11 -17.67 -6.56
C MET A 77 -12.04 -17.44 -7.74
N THR A 78 -13.23 -16.97 -7.48
CA THR A 78 -14.25 -16.64 -8.49
C THR A 78 -14.03 -15.24 -9.10
N ALA A 79 -14.61 -15.02 -10.29
CA ALA A 79 -14.62 -13.69 -10.92
C ALA A 79 -15.30 -12.62 -10.04
N GLY A 80 -16.36 -12.98 -9.33
CA GLY A 80 -17.04 -12.08 -8.39
C GLY A 80 -16.15 -11.66 -7.22
N GLN A 81 -15.35 -12.57 -6.69
CA GLN A 81 -14.38 -12.25 -5.64
C GLN A 81 -13.26 -11.32 -6.15
N ARG A 82 -12.75 -11.55 -7.37
CA ARG A 82 -11.77 -10.64 -8.00
C ARG A 82 -12.32 -9.22 -8.14
N LYS A 83 -13.55 -9.10 -8.63
CA LYS A 83 -14.23 -7.81 -8.77
C LYS A 83 -14.39 -7.11 -7.42
N ARG A 84 -14.83 -7.84 -6.38
CA ARG A 84 -14.97 -7.29 -5.03
C ARG A 84 -13.64 -6.81 -4.46
N ILE A 85 -12.54 -7.55 -4.71
CA ILE A 85 -11.20 -7.12 -4.30
C ILE A 85 -10.82 -5.79 -4.96
N SER A 86 -11.05 -5.64 -6.27
CA SER A 86 -10.79 -4.39 -6.99
C SER A 86 -11.61 -3.22 -6.42
N GLU A 87 -12.91 -3.43 -6.18
CA GLU A 87 -13.78 -2.42 -5.57
C GLU A 87 -13.29 -1.97 -4.18
N VAL A 88 -12.81 -2.91 -3.36
CA VAL A 88 -12.23 -2.60 -2.05
C VAL A 88 -10.92 -1.82 -2.19
N VAL A 89 -10.07 -2.18 -3.15
CA VAL A 89 -8.82 -1.44 -3.44
C VAL A 89 -9.13 -0.01 -3.86
N GLU A 90 -10.09 0.19 -4.76
CA GLU A 90 -10.52 1.53 -5.20
C GLU A 90 -11.05 2.36 -4.01
N LEU A 91 -11.87 1.75 -3.16
CA LEU A 91 -12.36 2.41 -1.94
C LEU A 91 -11.19 2.79 -1.01
N MET A 92 -10.25 1.89 -0.76
CA MET A 92 -9.09 2.19 0.08
C MET A 92 -8.24 3.32 -0.52
N ASN A 93 -8.03 3.31 -1.84
CA ASN A 93 -7.28 4.36 -2.54
C ASN A 93 -8.00 5.72 -2.45
N SER A 94 -9.35 5.74 -2.55
CA SER A 94 -10.13 6.98 -2.38
C SER A 94 -10.04 7.57 -0.96
N LEU A 95 -9.71 6.72 0.04
CA LEU A 95 -9.43 7.12 1.41
C LEU A 95 -7.94 7.49 1.64
N ALA A 96 -7.18 7.65 0.56
CA ALA A 96 -5.74 7.94 0.61
C ALA A 96 -4.92 6.87 1.34
N LEU A 97 -5.35 5.61 1.27
CA LEU A 97 -4.58 4.49 1.80
C LEU A 97 -3.65 3.94 0.72
N ARG A 98 -2.37 3.76 1.06
CA ARG A 98 -1.45 2.96 0.25
C ARG A 98 -1.77 1.49 0.46
N THR A 99 -2.23 0.82 -0.58
CA THR A 99 -2.67 -0.57 -0.50
C THR A 99 -1.53 -1.54 -0.83
N LEU A 100 -1.50 -2.65 -0.12
CA LEU A 100 -0.60 -3.77 -0.35
C LEU A 100 -1.38 -5.07 -0.19
N ALA A 101 -1.29 -5.95 -1.18
CA ALA A 101 -1.86 -7.30 -1.10
C ALA A 101 -0.82 -8.32 -0.66
N ALA A 102 -1.30 -9.40 -0.06
CA ALA A 102 -0.52 -10.56 0.33
C ALA A 102 -1.15 -11.84 -0.22
N ALA A 103 -0.28 -12.76 -0.64
CA ALA A 103 -0.65 -14.09 -1.07
C ALA A 103 0.35 -15.13 -0.54
N GLN A 104 -0.04 -16.38 -0.55
CA GLN A 104 0.85 -17.49 -0.22
C GLN A 104 0.81 -18.57 -1.30
N SER A 105 1.93 -19.26 -1.46
CA SER A 105 1.99 -20.53 -2.17
C SER A 105 2.64 -21.57 -1.26
N GLY A 106 2.16 -22.82 -1.29
CA GLY A 106 2.56 -23.83 -0.31
C GLY A 106 3.23 -25.04 -0.91
N ASN A 107 4.03 -25.67 -0.07
CA ASN A 107 4.44 -27.07 -0.01
C ASN A 107 5.41 -27.65 -1.05
N THR A 108 5.86 -26.95 -2.06
CA THR A 108 6.88 -27.49 -2.97
C THR A 108 8.11 -26.59 -3.00
N PRO A 109 9.34 -27.12 -2.90
CA PRO A 109 10.54 -26.34 -3.16
C PRO A 109 10.46 -25.75 -4.57
N GLY A 110 10.57 -24.42 -4.69
CA GLY A 110 10.40 -23.72 -5.96
C GLY A 110 8.96 -23.34 -6.30
N CYS A 111 8.02 -23.37 -5.32
CA CYS A 111 6.68 -22.82 -5.53
C CYS A 111 6.78 -21.39 -6.04
N GLY A 112 6.27 -21.22 -7.25
CA GLY A 112 6.38 -19.96 -7.98
C GLY A 112 5.43 -18.91 -7.46
N GLU A 113 5.53 -17.76 -8.08
CA GLU A 113 4.63 -16.63 -7.89
C GLU A 113 3.33 -16.78 -8.70
N GLU A 114 3.03 -18.01 -9.14
CA GLU A 114 1.84 -18.37 -9.90
C GLU A 114 0.94 -19.34 -9.12
N GLY A 115 -0.36 -19.27 -9.38
CA GLY A 115 -1.33 -20.17 -8.74
C GLY A 115 -1.49 -19.94 -7.24
N MET A 116 -1.13 -18.75 -6.75
CA MET A 116 -1.13 -18.42 -5.33
C MET A 116 -2.54 -18.40 -4.72
N THR A 117 -2.57 -18.52 -3.40
CA THR A 117 -3.76 -18.26 -2.58
C THR A 117 -3.71 -16.83 -2.04
N PHE A 118 -4.67 -16.01 -2.43
CA PHE A 118 -4.82 -14.65 -1.95
C PHE A 118 -5.19 -14.65 -0.46
N LEU A 119 -4.45 -13.88 0.36
CA LEU A 119 -4.65 -13.80 1.81
C LEU A 119 -5.46 -12.56 2.23
N GLY A 120 -5.23 -11.43 1.56
CA GLY A 120 -5.90 -10.19 1.90
C GLY A 120 -5.16 -8.95 1.43
N ILE A 121 -5.71 -7.80 1.82
CA ILE A 121 -5.16 -6.47 1.53
C ILE A 121 -4.97 -5.75 2.85
N VAL A 122 -3.90 -4.99 2.94
CA VAL A 122 -3.70 -4.01 4.00
C VAL A 122 -3.65 -2.61 3.41
N GLY A 123 -4.39 -1.68 4.03
CA GLY A 123 -4.30 -0.26 3.75
C GLY A 123 -3.36 0.39 4.77
N MET A 124 -2.37 1.12 4.28
CA MET A 124 -1.42 1.85 5.10
C MET A 124 -1.67 3.33 4.93
N ARG A 125 -1.76 4.05 6.03
CA ARG A 125 -1.78 5.51 6.05
C ARG A 125 -0.49 5.98 6.67
N ASP A 126 0.19 6.89 5.98
CA ASP A 126 1.31 7.62 6.55
C ASP A 126 0.75 8.94 7.12
N PRO A 127 0.48 9.01 8.43
CA PRO A 127 -0.08 10.23 9.02
C PRO A 127 0.95 11.33 8.94
N ALA A 128 0.49 12.55 8.74
CA ALA A 128 1.33 13.72 8.95
C ALA A 128 1.91 13.69 10.37
N ARG A 129 3.13 14.21 10.53
CA ARG A 129 3.74 14.33 11.86
C ARG A 129 2.84 15.20 12.75
N PRO A 130 2.71 14.87 14.05
CA PRO A 130 1.85 15.64 14.95
C PRO A 130 2.17 17.14 14.95
N GLU A 131 3.45 17.50 14.81
CA GLU A 131 3.93 18.88 14.82
C GLU A 131 3.60 19.64 13.52
N ALA A 132 3.27 18.93 12.44
CA ALA A 132 3.05 19.55 11.13
C ALA A 132 1.78 20.44 11.12
N GLU A 133 0.71 20.01 11.79
CA GLU A 133 -0.54 20.77 11.85
C GLU A 133 -0.34 22.08 12.63
N GLU A 134 0.35 22.03 13.75
CA GLU A 134 0.68 23.22 14.55
C GLU A 134 1.59 24.18 13.78
N ALA A 135 2.62 23.64 13.10
CA ALA A 135 3.53 24.46 12.29
C ALA A 135 2.81 25.17 11.14
N VAL A 136 1.93 24.49 10.42
CA VAL A 136 1.12 25.09 9.35
C VAL A 136 0.23 26.21 9.90
N GLU A 137 -0.39 26.00 11.07
CA GLU A 137 -1.23 27.03 11.70
C GLU A 137 -0.41 28.26 12.13
N ILE A 138 0.79 28.07 12.67
CA ILE A 138 1.71 29.16 13.02
C ILE A 138 2.08 29.96 11.76
N PHE A 139 2.45 29.29 10.67
CA PHE A 139 2.74 29.94 9.39
C PHE A 139 1.54 30.73 8.86
N ARG A 140 0.36 30.15 8.92
CA ARG A 140 -0.88 30.82 8.50
C ARG A 140 -1.15 32.10 9.28
N ARG A 141 -0.95 32.08 10.60
CA ARG A 141 -1.07 33.27 11.47
C ARG A 141 -0.03 34.34 11.18
N ALA A 142 1.17 33.91 10.77
CA ALA A 142 2.23 34.79 10.35
C ALA A 142 2.07 35.35 8.91
N GLY A 143 0.95 35.00 8.22
CA GLY A 143 0.70 35.43 6.84
C GLY A 143 1.51 34.65 5.80
N VAL A 144 2.14 33.53 6.19
CA VAL A 144 2.91 32.67 5.29
C VAL A 144 1.99 31.58 4.73
N SER A 145 1.94 31.47 3.42
CA SER A 145 1.20 30.41 2.74
C SER A 145 2.07 29.14 2.60
N THR A 146 1.63 28.05 3.20
CA THR A 146 2.28 26.74 3.06
C THR A 146 1.83 26.09 1.76
N VAL A 147 2.78 25.46 1.05
CA VAL A 147 2.56 24.68 -0.16
C VAL A 147 3.11 23.28 0.04
N MET A 148 2.37 22.28 -0.40
CA MET A 148 2.76 20.86 -0.34
C MET A 148 3.22 20.41 -1.73
N ILE A 149 4.39 19.80 -1.80
CA ILE A 149 4.93 19.17 -3.01
C ILE A 149 5.14 17.69 -2.69
N THR A 150 4.58 16.80 -3.53
CA THR A 150 4.63 15.37 -3.29
C THR A 150 4.59 14.57 -4.58
N GLY A 151 5.17 13.37 -4.56
CA GLY A 151 5.02 12.37 -5.61
C GLY A 151 3.81 11.44 -5.43
N ASP A 152 3.00 11.65 -4.39
CA ASP A 152 1.81 10.84 -4.14
C ASP A 152 0.68 11.16 -5.14
N HIS A 153 -0.25 10.23 -5.26
CA HIS A 153 -1.47 10.47 -6.02
C HIS A 153 -2.22 11.68 -5.48
N VAL A 154 -2.77 12.51 -6.36
CA VAL A 154 -3.36 13.80 -6.04
C VAL A 154 -4.49 13.73 -5.00
N ASP A 155 -5.26 12.66 -4.96
CA ASP A 155 -6.34 12.51 -3.96
C ASP A 155 -5.78 12.19 -2.57
N THR A 156 -4.67 11.44 -2.50
CA THR A 156 -3.90 11.21 -1.27
C THR A 156 -3.32 12.54 -0.77
N ALA A 157 -2.67 13.27 -1.66
CA ALA A 157 -2.08 14.57 -1.35
C ALA A 157 -3.14 15.58 -0.86
N TYR A 158 -4.30 15.64 -1.52
CA TYR A 158 -5.41 16.49 -1.10
C TYR A 158 -5.94 16.12 0.29
N ALA A 159 -6.12 14.82 0.58
CA ALA A 159 -6.61 14.38 1.88
C ALA A 159 -5.66 14.80 3.02
N ILE A 160 -4.35 14.68 2.80
CA ILE A 160 -3.32 15.12 3.77
C ILE A 160 -3.30 16.65 3.90
N ALA A 161 -3.29 17.34 2.76
CA ALA A 161 -3.27 18.80 2.75
C ALA A 161 -4.51 19.40 3.42
N ARG A 162 -5.68 18.78 3.24
CA ARG A 162 -6.92 19.17 3.92
C ARG A 162 -6.84 18.95 5.43
N GLN A 163 -6.30 17.81 5.86
CA GLN A 163 -6.09 17.52 7.28
C GLN A 163 -5.17 18.53 7.95
N LEU A 164 -4.10 18.94 7.26
CA LEU A 164 -3.13 19.94 7.75
C LEU A 164 -3.60 21.40 7.60
N GLY A 165 -4.78 21.66 7.02
CA GLY A 165 -5.23 23.03 6.78
C GLY A 165 -4.48 23.77 5.66
N ILE A 166 -3.72 23.06 4.80
CA ILE A 166 -2.98 23.63 3.66
C ILE A 166 -3.91 23.91 2.48
N ALA A 167 -4.85 23.00 2.18
CA ALA A 167 -5.83 23.15 1.10
C ALA A 167 -7.24 22.91 1.59
N GLY A 168 -8.18 23.81 1.25
CA GLY A 168 -9.59 23.68 1.58
C GLY A 168 -10.42 22.98 0.50
N HIS A 169 -9.98 23.09 -0.76
CA HIS A 169 -10.70 22.56 -1.93
C HIS A 169 -9.77 21.77 -2.85
N ARG A 170 -10.33 20.75 -3.51
CA ARG A 170 -9.59 19.91 -4.48
C ARG A 170 -9.02 20.74 -5.65
N SER A 171 -9.67 21.86 -6.02
CA SER A 171 -9.20 22.78 -7.06
C SER A 171 -7.89 23.51 -6.72
N GLN A 172 -7.43 23.40 -5.49
CA GLN A 172 -6.12 23.93 -5.05
C GLN A 172 -4.98 22.93 -5.26
N CYS A 173 -5.28 21.76 -5.81
CA CYS A 173 -4.29 20.75 -6.16
C CYS A 173 -4.12 20.70 -7.68
N ILE A 174 -2.89 20.48 -8.13
CA ILE A 174 -2.55 20.30 -9.54
C ILE A 174 -1.57 19.14 -9.68
N THR A 175 -1.75 18.31 -10.70
CA THR A 175 -0.80 17.23 -11.03
C THR A 175 0.35 17.76 -11.87
N GLY A 176 1.48 17.06 -11.88
CA GLY A 176 2.60 17.40 -12.76
C GLY A 176 2.21 17.37 -14.24
N GLU A 177 1.32 16.47 -14.65
CA GLU A 177 0.80 16.39 -16.00
C GLU A 177 -0.05 17.63 -16.35
N GLU A 178 -1.01 18.01 -15.50
CA GLU A 178 -1.79 19.23 -15.65
C GLU A 178 -0.90 20.48 -15.69
N LEU A 179 0.13 20.51 -14.85
CA LEU A 179 1.08 21.62 -14.79
C LEU A 179 1.87 21.77 -16.09
N ASN A 180 2.32 20.67 -16.69
CA ASN A 180 3.06 20.66 -17.95
C ASN A 180 2.22 21.14 -19.15
N HIS A 181 0.90 21.08 -19.05
CA HIS A 181 -0.02 21.53 -20.11
C HIS A 181 -0.48 22.99 -19.95
N LEU A 182 -0.07 23.68 -18.87
CA LEU A 182 -0.40 25.09 -18.67
C LEU A 182 0.57 25.98 -19.45
N ASP A 183 0.02 26.97 -20.14
CA ASP A 183 0.79 28.11 -20.64
C ASP A 183 1.14 29.08 -19.48
N ASP A 184 2.15 29.93 -19.70
CA ASP A 184 2.66 30.87 -18.69
C ASP A 184 1.58 31.79 -18.14
N ALA A 185 0.64 32.24 -18.97
CA ALA A 185 -0.43 33.17 -18.57
C ALA A 185 -1.47 32.44 -17.68
N SER A 186 -1.79 31.20 -18.00
CA SER A 186 -2.68 30.35 -17.20
C SER A 186 -2.02 29.93 -15.88
N PHE A 187 -0.74 29.61 -15.93
CA PHE A 187 0.05 29.32 -14.73
C PHE A 187 0.09 30.50 -13.77
N ALA A 188 0.43 31.71 -14.27
CA ALA A 188 0.49 32.92 -13.45
C ALA A 188 -0.85 33.27 -12.77
N ARG A 189 -1.97 32.96 -13.42
CA ARG A 189 -3.31 33.14 -12.83
C ARG A 189 -3.63 32.12 -11.76
N ARG A 190 -3.25 30.87 -11.96
CA ARG A 190 -3.62 29.74 -11.10
C ARG A 190 -2.69 29.57 -9.90
N ILE A 191 -1.39 29.87 -10.04
CA ILE A 191 -0.36 29.58 -9.04
C ILE A 191 -0.68 30.16 -7.66
N ARG A 192 -1.33 31.32 -7.61
CA ARG A 192 -1.69 31.97 -6.34
C ARG A 192 -2.69 31.16 -5.51
N ASN A 193 -3.49 30.31 -6.18
CA ASN A 193 -4.51 29.48 -5.54
C ASN A 193 -4.08 28.03 -5.35
N ILE A 194 -3.02 27.59 -6.05
CA ILE A 194 -2.53 26.21 -5.90
C ILE A 194 -1.79 26.08 -4.57
N ARG A 195 -2.07 25.00 -3.87
CA ARG A 195 -1.48 24.65 -2.56
C ARG A 195 -0.83 23.28 -2.55
N VAL A 196 -1.12 22.43 -3.56
CA VAL A 196 -0.59 21.08 -3.67
C VAL A 196 -0.13 20.84 -5.11
N TYR A 197 1.12 20.40 -5.25
CA TYR A 197 1.79 20.06 -6.50
C TYR A 197 2.24 18.62 -6.50
#